data_973ab7882eab7f37219667e3e226d9c4
#
_entry.id   973ab7882eab7f37219667e3e226d9c4
#
_cell.length_a   1.000
_cell.length_b   1.000
_cell.length_c   1.000
_cell.angle_alpha   90.00
_cell.angle_beta   90.00
_cell.angle_gamma   90.00
#
_symmetry.space_group_name_H-M   'P 1'
#
loop_
_entity.id
_entity.type
_entity.pdbx_description
1 polymer ?
#
loop_
_entity_poly.entity_id
_entity_poly.type
_entity_poly.pdbx_seq_one_letter_code
_entity_poly.pdbx_strand_id
1 'polypeptide(L)'
;DEMIGKLHFELNQKGYIDCTLTVFKSIFFNKNNHEKVNWLKIQTSFKYFIQSLILKNNVNCSNQWVVSSGCFLINGKEKTPIQLAKIGKTTHEIKQEIDNILKVFS
;
A
#
# COMPACT_ATOMS: atom_id res chain seq x y z
N ASP A 1 8.39 13.25 -5.06
CA ASP A 1 7.03 13.71 -5.27
C ASP A 1 6.37 14.06 -3.93
N GLU A 2 5.76 15.22 -3.88
CA GLU A 2 5.14 15.75 -2.67
C GLU A 2 4.00 14.87 -2.16
N MET A 3 3.19 14.33 -3.07
CA MET A 3 2.07 13.47 -2.68
C MET A 3 2.53 12.15 -2.07
N ILE A 4 3.61 11.59 -2.58
CA ILE A 4 4.17 10.36 -2.00
C ILE A 4 4.68 10.64 -0.59
N GLY A 5 5.30 11.80 -0.36
CA GLY A 5 5.71 12.19 0.98
C GLY A 5 4.55 12.34 1.96
N LYS A 6 3.45 12.95 1.50
CA LYS A 6 2.25 13.08 2.32
C LYS A 6 1.61 11.71 2.62
N LEU A 7 1.56 10.84 1.63
CA LEU A 7 1.04 9.49 1.81
C LEU A 7 1.87 8.72 2.84
N HIS A 8 3.20 8.78 2.71
CA HIS A 8 4.10 8.14 3.66
C HIS A 8 3.85 8.66 5.09
N PHE A 9 3.73 9.96 5.24
CA PHE A 9 3.49 10.57 6.57
C PHE A 9 2.20 10.03 7.19
N GLU A 10 1.10 10.01 6.43
CA GLU A 10 -0.19 9.56 6.93
C GLU A 10 -0.17 8.08 7.31
N LEU A 11 0.39 7.24 6.45
CA LEU A 11 0.47 5.80 6.71
C LEU A 11 1.34 5.51 7.94
N ASN A 12 2.46 6.21 8.04
CA ASN A 12 3.41 6.01 9.14
C ASN A 12 2.81 6.47 10.47
N GLN A 13 2.16 7.64 10.46
CA GLN A 13 1.56 8.20 11.66
C GLN A 13 0.43 7.33 12.20
N LYS A 14 -0.34 6.70 11.33
CA LYS A 14 -1.45 5.84 11.73
C LYS A 14 -1.03 4.38 11.97
N GLY A 15 0.25 4.08 11.86
CA GLY A 15 0.77 2.77 12.21
C GLY A 15 0.59 1.69 11.15
N TYR A 16 0.36 2.06 9.89
CA TYR A 16 0.24 1.10 8.81
C TYR A 16 1.59 0.63 8.28
N ILE A 17 2.60 1.49 8.34
CA ILE A 17 3.96 1.20 7.92
C ILE A 17 4.93 1.82 8.93
N ASP A 18 6.21 1.40 8.89
CA ASP A 18 7.23 1.98 9.76
C ASP A 18 8.56 2.19 9.02
N CYS A 19 8.50 2.43 7.72
CA CYS A 19 9.70 2.63 6.92
C CYS A 19 10.04 4.11 6.77
N THR A 20 11.29 4.35 6.34
CA THR A 20 11.71 5.72 6.00
C THR A 20 11.05 6.19 4.71
N LEU A 21 11.03 7.50 4.51
CA LEU A 21 10.52 8.07 3.26
C LEU A 21 11.33 7.59 2.06
N THR A 22 12.65 7.43 2.23
CA THR A 22 13.52 6.95 1.16
C THR A 22 13.10 5.56 0.68
N VAL A 23 12.87 4.63 1.61
CA VAL A 23 12.40 3.28 1.28
C VAL A 23 11.03 3.34 0.62
N PHE A 24 10.12 4.13 1.18
CA PHE A 24 8.77 4.25 0.63
C PHE A 24 8.79 4.78 -0.80
N LYS A 25 9.58 5.82 -1.06
CA LYS A 25 9.72 6.38 -2.42
C LYS A 25 10.30 5.36 -3.40
N SER A 26 11.20 4.50 -2.93
CA SER A 26 11.85 3.54 -3.83
C SER A 26 10.88 2.57 -4.48
N ILE A 27 9.78 2.20 -3.81
CA ILE A 27 8.81 1.29 -4.40
C ILE A 27 8.00 1.93 -5.54
N PHE A 28 7.98 3.27 -5.61
CA PHE A 28 7.27 3.98 -6.68
C PHE A 28 8.18 4.37 -7.82
N PHE A 29 9.45 4.70 -7.54
CA PHE A 29 10.34 5.30 -8.53
C PHE A 29 11.54 4.44 -8.89
N ASN A 30 11.95 3.54 -8.02
CA ASN A 30 13.09 2.66 -8.27
C ASN A 30 12.58 1.29 -8.69
N LYS A 31 12.87 0.90 -9.91
CA LYS A 31 12.35 -0.35 -10.47
C LYS A 31 13.16 -1.58 -10.06
N ASN A 32 14.37 -1.37 -9.51
CA ASN A 32 15.28 -2.45 -9.16
C ASN A 32 15.78 -2.29 -7.72
N ASN A 33 15.97 -3.40 -7.03
CA ASN A 33 16.70 -3.45 -5.75
C ASN A 33 16.19 -2.47 -4.68
N HIS A 34 14.90 -2.49 -4.40
CA HIS A 34 14.37 -1.75 -3.27
C HIS A 34 14.01 -2.69 -2.13
N GLU A 35 14.02 -2.17 -0.91
CA GLU A 35 13.48 -2.90 0.22
C GLU A 35 11.96 -2.94 0.12
N LYS A 36 11.37 -4.04 0.59
CA LYS A 36 9.92 -4.13 0.66
C LYS A 36 9.41 -3.36 1.87
N VAL A 37 8.28 -2.69 1.69
CA VAL A 37 7.60 -1.99 2.78
C VAL A 37 6.75 -2.98 3.54
N ASN A 38 6.90 -3.01 4.87
CA ASN A 38 6.14 -3.93 5.72
C ASN A 38 4.82 -3.30 6.12
N TRP A 39 3.71 -3.93 5.73
CA TRP A 39 2.37 -3.51 6.12
C TRP A 39 2.05 -4.08 7.49
N LEU A 40 1.78 -3.24 8.47
CA LEU A 40 1.68 -3.63 9.88
C LEU A 40 0.26 -3.91 10.34
N LYS A 41 -0.73 -3.63 9.52
CA LYS A 41 -2.14 -3.83 9.85
C LYS A 41 -2.67 -5.11 9.22
N ILE A 42 -3.94 -5.44 9.50
CA ILE A 42 -4.59 -6.63 8.97
C ILE A 42 -4.55 -6.64 7.44
N GLN A 43 -4.38 -7.83 6.86
CA GLN A 43 -4.21 -7.97 5.40
C GLN A 43 -5.39 -7.45 4.59
N THR A 44 -6.61 -7.50 5.13
CA THR A 44 -7.78 -6.97 4.43
C THR A 44 -7.67 -5.47 4.18
N SER A 45 -7.04 -4.73 5.11
CA SER A 45 -6.79 -3.31 4.92
C SER A 45 -5.79 -3.07 3.79
N PHE A 46 -4.79 -3.95 3.64
CA PHE A 46 -3.81 -3.83 2.56
C PHE A 46 -4.47 -3.94 1.19
N LYS A 47 -5.32 -4.96 1.01
CA LYS A 47 -6.02 -5.13 -0.27
C LYS A 47 -6.86 -3.91 -0.61
N TYR A 48 -7.61 -3.40 0.35
CA TYR A 48 -8.43 -2.22 0.14
C TYR A 48 -7.57 -1.00 -0.20
N PHE A 49 -6.44 -0.84 0.48
CA PHE A 49 -5.50 0.26 0.22
C PHE A 49 -4.99 0.22 -1.22
N ILE A 50 -4.52 -0.93 -1.68
CA ILE A 50 -3.96 -1.06 -3.03
C ILE A 50 -5.04 -0.80 -4.09
N GLN A 51 -6.22 -1.40 -3.94
CA GLN A 51 -7.32 -1.19 -4.89
C GLN A 51 -7.74 0.27 -4.95
N SER A 52 -7.86 0.92 -3.79
CA SER A 52 -8.27 2.32 -3.71
C SER A 52 -7.20 3.27 -4.24
N LEU A 53 -5.93 2.95 -3.98
CA LEU A 53 -4.80 3.75 -4.48
C LEU A 53 -4.78 3.75 -6.01
N ILE A 54 -4.95 2.58 -6.62
CA ILE A 54 -4.98 2.45 -8.07
C ILE A 54 -6.17 3.21 -8.65
N LEU A 55 -7.34 3.05 -8.05
CA LEU A 55 -8.55 3.72 -8.52
C LEU A 55 -8.43 5.25 -8.42
N LYS A 56 -7.92 5.75 -7.29
CA LYS A 56 -7.77 7.19 -7.06
C LYS A 56 -6.82 7.85 -8.06
N ASN A 57 -5.77 7.14 -8.44
CA ASN A 57 -4.77 7.66 -9.35
C ASN A 57 -5.05 7.31 -10.82
N ASN A 58 -6.18 6.69 -11.08
CA ASN A 58 -6.63 6.36 -12.43
C ASN A 58 -5.60 5.51 -13.18
N VAL A 59 -4.94 4.60 -12.47
CA VAL A 59 -3.92 3.74 -13.03
C VAL A 59 -4.57 2.48 -13.57
N ASN A 60 -4.24 2.15 -14.82
CA ASN A 60 -4.68 0.89 -15.41
C ASN A 60 -3.61 -0.16 -15.14
N CYS A 61 -3.82 -0.97 -14.12
CA CYS A 61 -2.85 -1.96 -13.67
C CYS A 61 -3.49 -3.33 -13.58
N SER A 62 -3.33 -4.14 -14.63
CA SER A 62 -3.88 -5.49 -14.68
C SER A 62 -3.10 -6.48 -13.84
N ASN A 63 -1.84 -6.17 -13.51
CA ASN A 63 -0.97 -7.03 -12.72
C ASN A 63 -0.70 -6.47 -11.32
N GLN A 64 -1.69 -5.80 -10.73
CA GLN A 64 -1.53 -5.10 -9.46
C GLN A 64 -0.99 -5.99 -8.34
N TRP A 65 -1.40 -7.26 -8.30
CA TRP A 65 -0.95 -8.17 -7.24
C TRP A 65 0.47 -8.66 -7.45
N VAL A 66 0.91 -8.78 -8.69
CA VAL A 66 2.32 -9.09 -8.99
C VAL A 66 3.21 -7.95 -8.53
N VAL A 67 2.84 -6.72 -8.86
CA VAL A 67 3.61 -5.53 -8.45
C VAL A 67 3.59 -5.40 -6.93
N SER A 68 2.42 -5.54 -6.31
CA SER A 68 2.28 -5.38 -4.86
C SER A 68 3.08 -6.43 -4.09
N SER A 69 3.10 -7.67 -4.56
CA SER A 69 3.89 -8.73 -3.90
C SER A 69 5.38 -8.45 -3.96
N GLY A 70 5.83 -7.73 -4.98
CA GLY A 70 7.22 -7.32 -5.11
C GLY A 70 7.61 -6.12 -4.25
N CYS A 71 6.62 -5.35 -3.79
CA CYS A 71 6.87 -4.08 -3.08
C CYS A 71 6.57 -4.16 -1.57
N PHE A 72 5.74 -5.11 -1.13
CA PHE A 72 5.26 -5.13 0.25
C PHE A 72 5.42 -6.49 0.91
N LEU A 73 5.61 -6.44 2.23
CA LEU A 73 5.40 -7.59 3.12
C LEU A 73 4.12 -7.30 3.91
N ILE A 74 3.45 -8.34 4.38
CA ILE A 74 2.30 -8.18 5.28
C ILE A 74 2.67 -8.83 6.62
N ASN A 75 2.82 -8.00 7.63
CA ASN A 75 3.26 -8.41 8.97
C ASN A 75 4.54 -9.26 8.92
N GLY A 76 5.50 -8.78 8.12
CA GLY A 76 6.81 -9.40 7.98
C GLY A 76 6.87 -10.62 7.07
N LYS A 77 5.76 -10.97 6.41
CA LYS A 77 5.67 -12.16 5.57
C LYS A 77 5.46 -11.79 4.10
N GLU A 78 6.18 -12.49 3.22
CA GLU A 78 5.95 -12.36 1.78
C GLU A 78 4.64 -13.05 1.41
N LYS A 79 3.92 -12.43 0.47
CA LYS A 79 2.68 -12.98 -0.07
C LYS A 79 2.81 -13.13 -1.58
N THR A 80 2.30 -14.23 -2.11
CA THR A 80 2.24 -14.42 -3.56
C THR A 80 1.10 -13.57 -4.15
N PRO A 81 1.14 -13.27 -5.46
CA PRO A 81 0.04 -12.54 -6.09
C PRO A 81 -1.32 -13.24 -5.90
N ILE A 82 -1.34 -14.57 -5.95
CA ILE A 82 -2.57 -15.34 -5.75
C ILE A 82 -3.10 -15.14 -4.33
N GLN A 83 -2.21 -15.19 -3.33
CA GLN A 83 -2.61 -14.96 -1.94
C GLN A 83 -3.20 -13.56 -1.75
N LEU A 84 -2.57 -12.54 -2.35
CA LEU A 84 -3.08 -11.17 -2.27
C LEU A 84 -4.46 -11.03 -2.91
N ALA A 85 -4.64 -11.64 -4.07
CA ALA A 85 -5.92 -11.56 -4.79
C ALA A 85 -7.06 -12.22 -4.01
N LYS A 86 -6.76 -13.23 -3.18
CA LYS A 86 -7.76 -13.97 -2.40
C LYS A 86 -8.10 -13.32 -1.06
N ILE A 87 -7.44 -12.24 -0.68
CA ILE A 87 -7.75 -11.54 0.56
C ILE A 87 -9.20 -11.06 0.53
N GLY A 88 -9.90 -11.20 1.65
CA GLY A 88 -11.30 -10.80 1.77
C GLY A 88 -11.51 -9.31 1.95
N LYS A 89 -12.75 -8.93 2.19
CA LYS A 89 -13.14 -7.53 2.40
C LYS A 89 -12.82 -7.07 3.81
N THR A 90 -12.54 -5.78 3.95
CA THR A 90 -12.28 -5.18 5.26
C THR A 90 -13.54 -4.53 5.84
N THR A 91 -13.45 -4.06 7.09
CA THR A 91 -14.55 -3.42 7.78
C THR A 91 -14.78 -2.00 7.27
N HIS A 92 -15.97 -1.46 7.58
CA HIS A 92 -16.33 -0.09 7.21
C HIS A 92 -15.40 0.94 7.87
N GLU A 93 -15.04 0.74 9.13
CA GLU A 93 -14.16 1.65 9.86
C GLU A 93 -12.78 1.73 9.19
N ILE A 94 -12.23 0.59 8.80
CA ILE A 94 -10.94 0.54 8.12
C ILE A 94 -11.02 1.22 6.76
N LYS A 95 -12.11 0.99 6.02
CA LYS A 95 -12.32 1.66 4.72
C LYS A 95 -12.31 3.17 4.89
N GLN A 96 -13.01 3.68 5.90
CA GLN A 96 -13.05 5.12 6.15
C GLN A 96 -11.67 5.67 6.50
N GLU A 97 -10.90 4.97 7.32
CA GLU A 97 -9.56 5.41 7.68
C GLU A 97 -8.64 5.45 6.46
N ILE A 98 -8.68 4.42 5.64
CA ILE A 98 -7.87 4.37 4.41
C ILE A 98 -8.32 5.44 3.43
N ASP A 99 -9.62 5.65 3.27
CA ASP A 99 -10.15 6.71 2.41
C ASP A 99 -9.66 8.09 2.86
N ASN A 100 -9.59 8.33 4.16
CA ASN A 100 -9.06 9.58 4.71
C ASN A 100 -7.57 9.74 4.41
N ILE A 101 -6.80 8.65 4.53
CA ILE A 101 -5.38 8.67 4.18
C ILE A 101 -5.19 9.03 2.71
N LEU A 102 -6.01 8.46 1.85
CA LEU A 102 -5.90 8.66 0.40
C LEU A 102 -6.40 10.02 -0.07
N LYS A 103 -6.96 10.83 0.83
CA LYS A 103 -7.36 12.21 0.51
C LYS A 103 -6.17 13.07 0.08
N VAL A 104 -4.94 12.64 0.33
CA VAL A 104 -3.75 13.35 -0.16
C VAL A 104 -3.77 13.48 -1.69
N PHE A 105 -4.52 12.61 -2.38
CA PHE A 105 -4.64 12.62 -3.84
C PHE A 105 -5.90 13.36 -4.32
N SER A 106 -6.63 13.98 -3.45
CA SER A 106 -7.87 14.69 -3.80
C SER A 106 -7.63 16.15 -4.18
#